data_9f63e17bd28d93954ee75a39a125762d
#
_entry.id   9f63e17bd28d93954ee75a39a125762d
#
_cell.length_a   1.000
_cell.length_b   1.000
_cell.length_c   1.000
_cell.angle_alpha   90.00
_cell.angle_beta   90.00
_cell.angle_gamma   90.00
#
_symmetry.space_group_name_H-M   'P 1'
#
loop_
_entity.id
_entity.type
_entity.pdbx_description
1 polymer ?
#
loop_
_entity_poly.entity_id
_entity_poly.type
_entity_poly.pdbx_seq_one_letter_code
_entity_poly.pdbx_strand_id
1 'polypeptide(L)'
;MSNIVKVEDVEKVKGLFGDWENNFLPSCLQGIMGEVYSFDCDNPKSAVAVIGDFRMFAGEPNENLLKFDYKDSECDYKCGEMDIIIPQNDKWAELIRDTFNSDLEGVSELKEIKRYSTFEDMSQFDVDKLNEIKSSAKEGFEILDIDEEIYNRCLENEWSKDLVGIYNNYEDYSKKGIGVVLLDTRNNEIVSGASSYCTFEGGIEIEIDTNEQHRRNGYALICGASIILKCLERGIYPSWDAHNKGSIELAKKLGYREKGEYTAFELYRK
;
A
#
# COMPACT_ATOMS: atom_id res chain seq x y z
N MET A 1 8.06 -11.16 29.36
CA MET A 1 7.83 -11.70 28.01
C MET A 1 6.71 -10.88 27.41
N SER A 2 6.85 -10.45 26.18
CA SER A 2 5.80 -9.70 25.48
C SER A 2 4.58 -10.60 25.31
N ASN A 3 3.39 -10.13 25.71
CA ASN A 3 2.13 -10.84 25.48
C ASN A 3 1.61 -10.57 24.04
N ILE A 4 2.46 -10.05 23.16
CA ILE A 4 2.12 -9.81 21.76
C ILE A 4 2.27 -11.11 21.00
N VAL A 5 1.21 -11.48 20.30
CA VAL A 5 1.11 -12.73 19.55
C VAL A 5 0.57 -12.47 18.16
N LYS A 6 1.04 -13.23 17.20
CA LYS A 6 0.41 -13.33 15.88
C LYS A 6 -0.97 -13.97 16.02
N VAL A 7 -1.96 -13.38 15.41
CA VAL A 7 -3.35 -13.84 15.49
C VAL A 7 -3.61 -14.82 14.36
N GLU A 8 -3.75 -16.10 14.71
CA GLU A 8 -4.07 -17.17 13.75
C GLU A 8 -5.57 -17.13 13.32
N ASP A 9 -6.45 -16.78 14.26
CA ASP A 9 -7.90 -16.68 14.04
C ASP A 9 -8.31 -15.21 14.07
N VAL A 10 -8.33 -14.58 12.91
CA VAL A 10 -8.60 -13.15 12.74
C VAL A 10 -10.00 -12.74 13.23
N GLU A 11 -10.97 -13.66 13.25
CA GLU A 11 -12.32 -13.38 13.75
C GLU A 11 -12.32 -12.91 15.22
N LYS A 12 -11.31 -13.29 16.02
CA LYS A 12 -11.15 -12.83 17.41
C LYS A 12 -10.87 -11.34 17.55
N VAL A 13 -10.25 -10.74 16.55
CA VAL A 13 -9.81 -9.33 16.58
C VAL A 13 -10.52 -8.44 15.56
N LYS A 14 -11.22 -9.03 14.61
CA LYS A 14 -11.92 -8.29 13.54
C LYS A 14 -12.86 -7.22 14.07
N GLY A 15 -13.54 -7.49 15.19
CA GLY A 15 -14.41 -6.52 15.85
C GLY A 15 -13.67 -5.28 16.38
N LEU A 16 -12.36 -5.33 16.63
CA LEU A 16 -11.57 -4.18 17.05
C LEU A 16 -11.38 -3.18 15.90
N PHE A 17 -11.30 -3.67 14.68
CA PHE A 17 -11.21 -2.84 13.48
C PHE A 17 -12.58 -2.27 13.10
N GLY A 18 -13.68 -2.99 13.41
CA GLY A 18 -15.06 -2.53 13.16
C GLY A 18 -15.30 -2.17 11.71
N ASP A 19 -16.00 -1.04 11.49
CA ASP A 19 -16.29 -0.49 10.17
C ASP A 19 -15.20 0.51 9.69
N TRP A 20 -13.96 0.38 10.19
CA TRP A 20 -12.88 1.24 9.80
C TRP A 20 -12.51 0.99 8.34
N GLU A 21 -12.86 1.93 7.49
CA GLU A 21 -12.52 1.90 6.08
C GLU A 21 -11.04 2.27 5.88
N ASN A 22 -10.23 1.26 5.62
CA ASN A 22 -8.83 1.40 5.28
C ASN A 22 -8.48 0.35 4.22
N ASN A 23 -7.85 0.78 3.14
CA ASN A 23 -7.65 -0.03 1.93
C ASN A 23 -6.71 -1.22 2.12
N PHE A 24 -5.85 -1.19 3.14
CA PHE A 24 -4.88 -2.26 3.43
C PHE A 24 -5.46 -3.34 4.35
N LEU A 25 -6.44 -2.98 5.19
CA LEU A 25 -7.03 -3.89 6.17
C LEU A 25 -7.66 -5.14 5.56
N PRO A 26 -8.42 -5.07 4.46
CA PRO A 26 -9.06 -6.26 3.89
C PRO A 26 -8.07 -7.38 3.60
N SER A 27 -6.89 -7.06 3.07
CA SER A 27 -5.85 -8.04 2.78
C SER A 27 -5.37 -8.79 4.02
N CYS A 28 -5.11 -8.07 5.13
CA CYS A 28 -4.69 -8.66 6.41
C CYS A 28 -5.82 -9.46 7.06
N LEU A 29 -7.04 -8.90 7.10
CA LEU A 29 -8.19 -9.52 7.77
C LEU A 29 -8.77 -10.73 7.01
N GLN A 30 -8.46 -10.86 5.73
CA GLN A 30 -8.78 -12.04 4.92
C GLN A 30 -7.65 -13.08 4.91
N GLY A 31 -6.48 -12.77 5.49
CA GLY A 31 -5.32 -13.65 5.50
C GLY A 31 -4.71 -13.88 4.12
N ILE A 32 -4.89 -12.94 3.17
CA ILE A 32 -4.36 -13.04 1.80
C ILE A 32 -2.92 -12.54 1.77
N MET A 33 -2.68 -11.35 2.33
CA MET A 33 -1.35 -10.76 2.50
C MET A 33 -1.30 -10.00 3.82
N GLY A 34 -0.11 -9.90 4.41
CA GLY A 34 0.08 -9.26 5.70
C GLY A 34 -0.32 -10.14 6.88
N GLU A 35 -0.23 -9.59 8.07
CA GLU A 35 -0.43 -10.31 9.33
C GLU A 35 -1.17 -9.43 10.35
N VAL A 36 -1.78 -10.06 11.34
CA VAL A 36 -2.42 -9.35 12.45
C VAL A 36 -1.79 -9.80 13.76
N TYR A 37 -1.47 -8.83 14.61
CA TYR A 37 -0.95 -9.07 15.96
C TYR A 37 -1.89 -8.47 17.00
N SER A 38 -1.92 -9.09 18.17
CA SER A 38 -2.72 -8.64 19.31
C SER A 38 -1.91 -8.71 20.59
N PHE A 39 -2.19 -7.80 21.49
CA PHE A 39 -1.78 -7.94 22.89
C PHE A 39 -2.83 -8.75 23.62
N ASP A 40 -2.45 -9.96 24.09
CA ASP A 40 -3.34 -10.97 24.67
C ASP A 40 -4.30 -11.62 23.65
N CYS A 41 -4.12 -12.92 23.41
CA CYS A 41 -4.93 -13.69 22.46
C CYS A 41 -6.27 -14.20 23.02
N ASP A 42 -6.41 -14.24 24.35
CA ASP A 42 -7.62 -14.80 24.99
C ASP A 42 -8.74 -13.75 25.12
N ASN A 43 -8.35 -12.47 25.31
CA ASN A 43 -9.29 -11.36 25.38
C ASN A 43 -8.68 -10.11 24.73
N PRO A 44 -8.52 -10.12 23.41
CA PRO A 44 -7.84 -9.05 22.69
C PRO A 44 -8.63 -7.73 22.80
N LYS A 45 -7.96 -6.67 23.25
CA LYS A 45 -8.52 -5.31 23.31
C LYS A 45 -7.82 -4.35 22.37
N SER A 46 -6.66 -4.75 21.88
CA SER A 46 -5.81 -3.98 20.97
C SER A 46 -5.26 -4.90 19.90
N ALA A 47 -5.23 -4.45 18.68
CA ALA A 47 -4.64 -5.18 17.57
C ALA A 47 -3.92 -4.23 16.61
N VAL A 48 -3.01 -4.79 15.84
CA VAL A 48 -2.37 -4.12 14.72
C VAL A 48 -2.38 -5.05 13.50
N ALA A 49 -2.80 -4.53 12.37
CA ALA A 49 -2.62 -5.18 11.09
C ALA A 49 -1.33 -4.63 10.44
N VAL A 50 -0.52 -5.53 9.94
CA VAL A 50 0.82 -5.27 9.41
C VAL A 50 0.89 -5.76 7.98
N ILE A 51 1.22 -4.89 7.05
CA ILE A 51 1.44 -5.26 5.64
C ILE A 51 2.48 -4.33 5.02
N GLY A 52 3.56 -4.91 4.51
CA GLY A 52 4.68 -4.12 4.05
C GLY A 52 5.18 -3.15 5.12
N ASP A 53 5.29 -1.89 4.79
CA ASP A 53 5.65 -0.79 5.69
C ASP A 53 4.45 -0.20 6.46
N PHE A 54 3.22 -0.68 6.22
CA PHE A 54 2.02 -0.19 6.90
C PHE A 54 1.73 -0.92 8.22
N ARG A 55 1.34 -0.14 9.23
CA ARG A 55 0.95 -0.57 10.58
C ARG A 55 -0.37 0.10 10.96
N MET A 56 -1.47 -0.63 10.95
CA MET A 56 -2.82 -0.13 11.26
C MET A 56 -3.22 -0.55 12.67
N PHE A 57 -3.24 0.38 13.61
CA PHE A 57 -3.52 0.15 15.03
C PHE A 57 -4.99 0.37 15.36
N ALA A 58 -5.63 -0.62 16.01
CA ALA A 58 -7.06 -0.61 16.34
C ALA A 58 -7.34 -1.05 17.79
N GLY A 59 -8.53 -0.69 18.28
CA GLY A 59 -8.99 -0.98 19.64
C GLY A 59 -8.45 -0.01 20.69
N GLU A 60 -8.23 -0.50 21.93
CA GLU A 60 -7.69 0.31 23.03
C GLU A 60 -6.20 0.60 22.78
N PRO A 61 -5.72 1.87 22.91
CA PRO A 61 -4.32 2.20 22.75
C PRO A 61 -3.41 1.40 23.69
N ASN A 62 -2.33 0.81 23.12
CA ASN A 62 -1.41 -0.03 23.85
C ASN A 62 0.04 0.24 23.40
N GLU A 63 0.83 0.82 24.29
CA GLU A 63 2.22 1.21 24.04
C GLU A 63 3.13 0.02 23.70
N ASN A 64 2.85 -1.17 24.25
CA ASN A 64 3.65 -2.35 23.93
C ASN A 64 3.47 -2.77 22.47
N LEU A 65 2.26 -2.62 21.88
CA LEU A 65 2.06 -2.87 20.45
C LEU A 65 2.83 -1.85 19.59
N LEU A 66 2.88 -0.57 19.98
CA LEU A 66 3.64 0.43 19.25
C LEU A 66 5.15 0.17 19.25
N LYS A 67 5.67 -0.31 20.37
CA LYS A 67 7.12 -0.56 20.59
C LYS A 67 7.58 -1.92 20.11
N PHE A 68 6.65 -2.79 19.71
CA PHE A 68 7.00 -4.13 19.26
C PHE A 68 7.76 -4.07 17.92
N ASP A 69 8.87 -4.81 17.84
CA ASP A 69 9.61 -4.94 16.59
C ASP A 69 9.01 -6.08 15.75
N TYR A 70 8.26 -5.67 14.71
CA TYR A 70 7.62 -6.61 13.79
C TYR A 70 8.60 -7.24 12.79
N LYS A 71 9.88 -6.84 12.79
CA LYS A 71 10.93 -7.41 11.93
C LYS A 71 11.31 -8.84 12.31
N ASP A 72 11.12 -9.18 13.59
CA ASP A 72 11.33 -10.55 14.11
C ASP A 72 10.09 -11.44 13.88
N SER A 73 9.00 -10.88 13.33
CA SER A 73 7.86 -11.65 12.87
C SER A 73 8.23 -12.36 11.57
N GLU A 74 7.61 -13.51 11.31
CA GLU A 74 7.77 -14.28 10.06
C GLU A 74 7.25 -13.53 8.81
N CYS A 75 6.95 -12.23 8.96
CA CYS A 75 6.67 -11.35 7.85
C CYS A 75 7.95 -11.20 7.03
N ASP A 76 8.10 -11.99 5.98
CA ASP A 76 9.25 -12.00 5.06
C ASP A 76 9.44 -10.66 4.30
N TYR A 77 8.56 -9.69 4.57
CA TYR A 77 8.70 -8.35 3.99
C TYR A 77 9.88 -7.64 4.68
N LYS A 78 10.87 -7.31 3.90
CA LYS A 78 11.98 -6.44 4.31
C LYS A 78 11.39 -5.07 4.67
N CYS A 79 10.99 -4.88 5.94
CA CYS A 79 10.65 -3.57 6.44
C CYS A 79 11.75 -2.61 6.03
N GLY A 80 11.40 -1.58 5.26
CA GLY A 80 12.28 -0.48 4.93
C GLY A 80 12.79 0.23 6.20
N GLU A 81 13.55 1.29 6.02
CA GLU A 81 13.99 2.15 7.12
C GLU A 81 12.83 2.97 7.72
N MET A 82 11.63 2.88 7.15
CA MET A 82 10.46 3.66 7.52
C MET A 82 9.22 2.78 7.67
N ASP A 83 8.43 3.02 8.72
CA ASP A 83 7.09 2.47 8.90
C ASP A 83 6.04 3.57 8.71
N ILE A 84 4.93 3.24 8.05
CA ILE A 84 3.75 4.11 7.95
C ILE A 84 2.72 3.65 8.98
N ILE A 85 2.54 4.45 10.02
CA ILE A 85 1.64 4.13 11.12
C ILE A 85 0.30 4.83 10.91
N ILE A 86 -0.77 4.06 10.88
CA ILE A 86 -2.14 4.57 10.72
C ILE A 86 -2.92 4.29 12.01
N PRO A 87 -3.29 5.33 12.78
CA PRO A 87 -4.13 5.20 13.95
C PRO A 87 -5.61 5.07 13.56
N GLN A 88 -6.35 4.17 14.18
CA GLN A 88 -7.80 4.08 14.01
C GLN A 88 -8.54 5.32 14.49
N ASN A 89 -8.01 6.00 15.53
CA ASN A 89 -8.65 7.13 16.18
C ASN A 89 -7.64 8.06 16.88
N ASP A 90 -8.14 9.19 17.36
CA ASP A 90 -7.32 10.23 18.01
C ASP A 90 -6.53 9.73 19.22
N LYS A 91 -7.07 8.77 19.99
CA LYS A 91 -6.36 8.22 21.16
C LYS A 91 -5.10 7.45 20.75
N TRP A 92 -5.17 6.70 19.66
CA TRP A 92 -3.99 6.07 19.09
C TRP A 92 -3.01 7.11 18.55
N ALA A 93 -3.50 8.16 17.88
CA ALA A 93 -2.66 9.24 17.37
C ALA A 93 -1.93 9.99 18.52
N GLU A 94 -2.60 10.25 19.63
CA GLU A 94 -2.00 10.84 20.84
C GLU A 94 -0.90 9.92 21.40
N LEU A 95 -1.20 8.64 21.59
CA LEU A 95 -0.22 7.68 22.11
C LEU A 95 1.01 7.55 21.18
N ILE A 96 0.83 7.59 19.85
CA ILE A 96 1.94 7.56 18.88
C ILE A 96 2.84 8.79 19.06
N ARG A 97 2.26 10.00 19.16
CA ARG A 97 3.01 11.24 19.38
C ARG A 97 3.79 11.20 20.69
N ASP A 98 3.13 10.75 21.77
CA ASP A 98 3.74 10.71 23.09
C ASP A 98 4.88 9.67 23.16
N THR A 99 4.66 8.50 22.55
CA THR A 99 5.63 7.41 22.56
C THR A 99 6.90 7.75 21.78
N PHE A 100 6.77 8.31 20.58
CA PHE A 100 7.90 8.54 19.67
C PHE A 100 8.46 9.95 19.66
N ASN A 101 7.85 10.89 20.39
CA ASN A 101 8.43 12.23 20.66
C ASN A 101 9.51 12.23 21.76
N SER A 102 9.65 11.14 22.51
CA SER A 102 10.75 10.95 23.44
C SER A 102 11.95 10.41 22.65
N ASP A 103 13.18 10.68 23.10
CA ASP A 103 14.43 10.14 22.56
C ASP A 103 14.46 8.59 22.66
N LEU A 104 13.56 7.93 21.93
CA LEU A 104 13.46 6.48 21.94
C LEU A 104 14.64 5.90 21.18
N GLU A 105 15.36 4.94 21.81
CA GLU A 105 16.47 4.24 21.18
C GLU A 105 15.97 3.51 19.92
N GLY A 106 16.67 3.68 18.80
CA GLY A 106 16.32 3.06 17.53
C GLY A 106 15.37 3.88 16.63
N VAL A 107 14.82 4.99 17.11
CA VAL A 107 14.02 5.94 16.29
C VAL A 107 14.88 7.12 15.88
N SER A 108 14.83 7.51 14.60
CA SER A 108 15.50 8.69 14.09
C SER A 108 14.57 9.89 13.96
N GLU A 109 13.35 9.68 13.50
CA GLU A 109 12.36 10.73 13.25
C GLU A 109 10.94 10.17 13.26
N LEU A 110 9.98 10.97 13.74
CA LEU A 110 8.54 10.76 13.55
C LEU A 110 7.97 11.98 12.80
N LYS A 111 7.33 11.75 11.67
CA LYS A 111 6.62 12.80 10.91
C LYS A 111 5.13 12.52 10.90
N GLU A 112 4.33 13.48 11.35
CA GLU A 112 2.89 13.43 11.14
C GLU A 112 2.58 13.92 9.73
N ILE A 113 1.86 13.11 8.96
CA ILE A 113 1.50 13.37 7.57
C ILE A 113 -0.01 13.31 7.35
N LYS A 114 -0.46 13.81 6.22
CA LYS A 114 -1.83 13.66 5.73
C LYS A 114 -1.83 12.78 4.49
N ARG A 115 -2.58 11.69 4.58
CA ARG A 115 -2.91 10.84 3.44
C ARG A 115 -4.36 11.10 3.01
N TYR A 116 -4.73 10.67 1.81
CA TYR A 116 -6.03 10.97 1.21
C TYR A 116 -6.68 9.68 0.74
N SER A 117 -7.89 9.41 1.25
CA SER A 117 -8.70 8.27 0.84
C SER A 117 -9.61 8.62 -0.33
N THR A 118 -10.00 7.62 -1.10
CA THR A 118 -10.97 7.71 -2.18
C THR A 118 -12.24 6.93 -1.86
N PHE A 119 -13.37 7.29 -2.50
CA PHE A 119 -14.59 6.49 -2.40
C PHE A 119 -14.41 5.19 -3.18
N GLU A 120 -14.84 4.07 -2.59
CA GLU A 120 -14.92 2.78 -3.25
C GLU A 120 -16.19 2.70 -4.10
N ASP A 121 -16.06 2.94 -5.41
CA ASP A 121 -17.18 2.96 -6.34
C ASP A 121 -16.72 2.65 -7.76
N MET A 122 -17.01 1.44 -8.26
CA MET A 122 -16.64 1.03 -9.63
C MET A 122 -17.28 1.91 -10.71
N SER A 123 -18.44 2.52 -10.43
CA SER A 123 -19.18 3.34 -11.40
C SER A 123 -18.54 4.71 -11.67
N GLN A 124 -17.53 5.09 -10.89
CA GLN A 124 -16.83 6.36 -11.07
C GLN A 124 -15.89 6.38 -12.29
N PHE A 125 -15.55 5.19 -12.82
CA PHE A 125 -14.57 5.07 -13.90
C PHE A 125 -15.21 5.18 -15.27
N ASP A 126 -14.73 6.14 -16.06
CA ASP A 126 -15.07 6.30 -17.48
C ASP A 126 -14.06 5.49 -18.31
N VAL A 127 -14.53 4.33 -18.81
CA VAL A 127 -13.71 3.38 -19.56
C VAL A 127 -13.17 3.98 -20.86
N ASP A 128 -13.96 4.82 -21.54
CA ASP A 128 -13.54 5.46 -22.80
C ASP A 128 -12.41 6.47 -22.52
N LYS A 129 -12.56 7.28 -21.49
CA LYS A 129 -11.51 8.20 -21.04
C LYS A 129 -10.23 7.47 -20.60
N LEU A 130 -10.36 6.37 -19.87
CA LEU A 130 -9.19 5.58 -19.47
C LEU A 130 -8.47 4.98 -20.69
N ASN A 131 -9.20 4.51 -21.69
CA ASN A 131 -8.62 4.04 -22.96
C ASN A 131 -7.94 5.16 -23.75
N GLU A 132 -8.50 6.37 -23.79
CA GLU A 132 -7.86 7.54 -24.38
C GLU A 132 -6.53 7.86 -23.68
N ILE A 133 -6.52 7.86 -22.34
CA ILE A 133 -5.30 8.08 -21.53
C ILE A 133 -4.25 7.01 -21.84
N LYS A 134 -4.63 5.72 -21.79
CA LYS A 134 -3.74 4.60 -22.11
C LYS A 134 -3.13 4.75 -23.50
N SER A 135 -3.94 5.12 -24.49
CA SER A 135 -3.53 5.28 -25.89
C SER A 135 -2.70 6.56 -26.15
N SER A 136 -2.57 7.44 -25.17
CA SER A 136 -1.77 8.68 -25.28
C SER A 136 -0.25 8.43 -25.14
N ALA A 137 0.16 7.18 -24.93
CA ALA A 137 1.58 6.80 -24.94
C ALA A 137 2.22 7.21 -26.27
N LYS A 138 3.34 7.94 -26.19
CA LYS A 138 4.04 8.42 -27.38
C LYS A 138 4.70 7.27 -28.14
N GLU A 139 4.97 7.47 -29.42
CA GLU A 139 5.81 6.56 -30.19
C GLU A 139 7.15 6.28 -29.49
N GLY A 140 7.56 5.02 -29.46
CA GLY A 140 8.74 4.58 -28.73
C GLY A 140 8.49 4.20 -27.27
N PHE A 141 7.22 4.17 -26.83
CA PHE A 141 6.83 3.66 -25.52
C PHE A 141 5.80 2.54 -25.65
N GLU A 142 5.96 1.50 -24.83
CA GLU A 142 5.08 0.33 -24.83
C GLU A 142 4.63 0.02 -23.39
N ILE A 143 3.36 -0.36 -23.23
CA ILE A 143 2.82 -0.83 -21.96
C ILE A 143 2.93 -2.35 -21.95
N LEU A 144 3.68 -2.88 -20.99
CA LEU A 144 3.88 -4.30 -20.78
C LEU A 144 3.27 -4.76 -19.47
N ASP A 145 2.79 -6.00 -19.45
CA ASP A 145 2.42 -6.67 -18.21
C ASP A 145 3.67 -7.00 -17.40
N ILE A 146 3.55 -7.03 -16.08
CA ILE A 146 4.64 -7.50 -15.22
C ILE A 146 4.66 -9.03 -15.25
N ASP A 147 5.43 -9.59 -16.18
CA ASP A 147 5.82 -10.98 -16.21
C ASP A 147 7.07 -11.24 -15.37
N GLU A 148 7.65 -12.45 -15.41
CA GLU A 148 8.83 -12.81 -14.63
C GLU A 148 10.07 -11.98 -14.98
N GLU A 149 10.26 -11.66 -16.27
CA GLU A 149 11.37 -10.82 -16.69
C GLU A 149 11.23 -9.40 -16.16
N ILE A 150 10.07 -8.80 -16.35
CA ILE A 150 9.76 -7.43 -15.87
C ILE A 150 9.78 -7.38 -14.34
N TYR A 151 9.24 -8.39 -13.64
CA TYR A 151 9.29 -8.51 -12.19
C TYR A 151 10.74 -8.43 -11.66
N ASN A 152 11.64 -9.24 -12.23
CA ASN A 152 13.04 -9.24 -11.82
C ASN A 152 13.72 -7.89 -12.13
N ARG A 153 13.43 -7.28 -13.28
CA ARG A 153 13.93 -5.96 -13.65
C ARG A 153 13.42 -4.86 -12.70
N CYS A 154 12.18 -4.95 -12.22
CA CYS A 154 11.66 -4.01 -11.22
C CYS A 154 12.45 -4.11 -9.91
N LEU A 155 12.81 -5.32 -9.46
CA LEU A 155 13.60 -5.52 -8.24
C LEU A 155 15.04 -4.97 -8.32
N GLU A 156 15.61 -4.88 -9.52
CA GLU A 156 16.97 -4.39 -9.72
C GLU A 156 17.12 -2.86 -9.55
N ASN A 157 16.02 -2.12 -9.59
CA ASN A 157 16.04 -0.66 -9.53
C ASN A 157 15.37 -0.14 -8.26
N GLU A 158 16.04 0.76 -7.55
CA GLU A 158 15.55 1.32 -6.29
C GLU A 158 14.18 1.99 -6.42
N TRP A 159 13.90 2.66 -7.53
CA TRP A 159 12.65 3.38 -7.75
C TRP A 159 11.48 2.47 -8.14
N SER A 160 11.72 1.27 -8.67
CA SER A 160 10.67 0.36 -9.15
C SER A 160 10.51 -0.91 -8.30
N LYS A 161 11.40 -1.13 -7.34
CA LYS A 161 11.33 -2.32 -6.48
C LYS A 161 10.01 -2.42 -5.71
N ASP A 162 9.44 -1.29 -5.31
CA ASP A 162 8.22 -1.24 -4.51
C ASP A 162 6.98 -1.64 -5.32
N LEU A 163 7.04 -1.61 -6.65
CA LEU A 163 5.98 -2.14 -7.52
C LEU A 163 5.74 -3.64 -7.31
N VAL A 164 6.75 -4.39 -6.87
CA VAL A 164 6.69 -5.87 -6.77
C VAL A 164 7.29 -6.41 -5.48
N GLY A 165 8.01 -5.59 -4.71
CA GLY A 165 8.86 -6.02 -3.59
C GLY A 165 8.10 -6.59 -2.39
N ILE A 166 6.81 -6.32 -2.27
CA ILE A 166 5.97 -6.89 -1.20
C ILE A 166 5.69 -8.39 -1.39
N TYR A 167 5.87 -8.92 -2.59
CA TYR A 167 5.67 -10.32 -2.90
C TYR A 167 6.94 -11.10 -2.63
N ASN A 168 6.83 -12.31 -2.08
CA ASN A 168 7.98 -13.14 -1.74
C ASN A 168 8.83 -13.51 -2.96
N ASN A 169 8.20 -13.70 -4.10
CA ASN A 169 8.82 -14.04 -5.38
C ASN A 169 7.82 -13.88 -6.51
N TYR A 170 8.27 -14.10 -7.76
CA TYR A 170 7.39 -14.01 -8.93
C TYR A 170 6.24 -15.03 -8.90
N GLU A 171 6.43 -16.24 -8.37
CA GLU A 171 5.36 -17.24 -8.25
C GLU A 171 4.20 -16.71 -7.36
N ASP A 172 4.54 -16.04 -6.26
CA ASP A 172 3.56 -15.39 -5.37
C ASP A 172 2.89 -14.20 -6.09
N TYR A 173 3.68 -13.35 -6.74
CA TYR A 173 3.17 -12.25 -7.56
C TYR A 173 2.23 -12.71 -8.67
N SER A 174 2.59 -13.75 -9.41
CA SER A 174 1.79 -14.26 -10.53
C SER A 174 0.42 -14.79 -10.13
N LYS A 175 0.28 -15.20 -8.87
CA LYS A 175 -1.00 -15.71 -8.30
C LYS A 175 -1.87 -14.59 -7.74
N LYS A 176 -1.29 -13.58 -7.13
CA LYS A 176 -1.98 -12.54 -6.37
C LYS A 176 -1.88 -11.17 -7.03
N GLY A 177 -0.77 -10.87 -7.66
CA GLY A 177 -0.45 -9.56 -8.20
C GLY A 177 -1.08 -9.27 -9.55
N ILE A 178 -1.15 -7.99 -9.86
CA ILE A 178 -1.51 -7.44 -11.15
C ILE A 178 -0.72 -6.14 -11.34
N GLY A 179 -0.13 -5.95 -12.52
CA GLY A 179 0.62 -4.73 -12.77
C GLY A 179 1.00 -4.55 -14.23
N VAL A 180 1.44 -3.34 -14.53
CA VAL A 180 1.96 -2.93 -15.82
C VAL A 180 3.15 -2.01 -15.64
N VAL A 181 4.03 -2.00 -16.62
CA VAL A 181 5.10 -1.01 -16.74
C VAL A 181 5.01 -0.29 -18.09
N LEU A 182 5.53 0.92 -18.14
CA LEU A 182 5.78 1.66 -19.36
C LEU A 182 7.26 1.54 -19.72
N LEU A 183 7.55 0.93 -20.86
CA LEU A 183 8.89 0.71 -21.39
C LEU A 183 9.22 1.75 -22.45
N ASP A 184 10.36 2.40 -22.37
CA ASP A 184 10.97 3.11 -23.48
C ASP A 184 11.69 2.08 -24.39
N THR A 185 11.11 1.80 -25.56
CA THR A 185 11.62 0.76 -26.48
C THR A 185 12.92 1.15 -27.18
N ARG A 186 13.32 2.43 -27.11
CA ARG A 186 14.54 2.94 -27.78
C ARG A 186 15.81 2.54 -27.04
N ASN A 187 15.74 2.42 -25.72
CA ASN A 187 16.84 2.03 -24.84
C ASN A 187 16.50 0.85 -23.93
N ASN A 188 15.29 0.28 -24.09
CA ASN A 188 14.79 -0.84 -23.29
C ASN A 188 14.73 -0.52 -21.78
N GLU A 189 14.34 0.71 -21.41
CA GLU A 189 14.27 1.18 -20.04
C GLU A 189 12.83 1.20 -19.52
N ILE A 190 12.58 0.66 -18.32
CA ILE A 190 11.32 0.84 -17.60
C ILE A 190 11.33 2.26 -17.03
N VAL A 191 10.34 3.08 -17.40
CA VAL A 191 10.28 4.50 -17.02
C VAL A 191 9.19 4.82 -16.00
N SER A 192 8.14 3.98 -15.92
CA SER A 192 7.05 4.10 -14.96
C SER A 192 6.36 2.74 -14.80
N GLY A 193 5.64 2.54 -13.70
CA GLY A 193 4.85 1.33 -13.49
C GLY A 193 3.68 1.58 -12.56
N ALA A 194 2.70 0.69 -12.61
CA ALA A 194 1.61 0.59 -11.67
C ALA A 194 1.35 -0.89 -11.37
N SER A 195 1.25 -1.24 -10.10
CA SER A 195 1.10 -2.62 -9.64
C SER A 195 0.21 -2.69 -8.41
N SER A 196 -0.22 -3.88 -8.03
CA SER A 196 -0.86 -4.09 -6.74
C SER A 196 0.18 -4.04 -5.63
N TYR A 197 0.05 -3.09 -4.71
CA TYR A 197 0.75 -3.11 -3.44
C TYR A 197 0.27 -4.29 -2.59
N CYS A 198 -1.03 -4.45 -2.48
CA CYS A 198 -1.62 -5.64 -1.89
C CYS A 198 -2.90 -6.04 -2.62
N THR A 199 -3.31 -7.30 -2.39
CA THR A 199 -4.51 -7.90 -2.99
C THR A 199 -5.43 -8.37 -1.89
N PHE A 200 -6.72 -8.20 -2.09
CA PHE A 200 -7.79 -8.67 -1.22
C PHE A 200 -8.94 -9.23 -2.06
N GLU A 201 -9.86 -9.95 -1.45
CA GLU A 201 -11.04 -10.44 -2.17
C GLU A 201 -11.85 -9.27 -2.73
N GLY A 202 -11.98 -9.24 -4.05
CA GLY A 202 -12.70 -8.19 -4.76
C GLY A 202 -11.88 -6.96 -5.14
N GLY A 203 -10.57 -6.87 -4.79
CA GLY A 203 -9.78 -5.69 -5.15
C GLY A 203 -8.27 -5.79 -4.94
N ILE A 204 -7.62 -4.69 -5.26
CA ILE A 204 -6.21 -4.44 -4.99
C ILE A 204 -6.04 -3.03 -4.43
N GLU A 205 -4.98 -2.77 -3.69
CA GLU A 205 -4.45 -1.42 -3.48
C GLU A 205 -3.35 -1.15 -4.51
N ILE A 206 -3.41 0.02 -5.17
CA ILE A 206 -2.46 0.35 -6.24
C ILE A 206 -1.20 0.99 -5.67
N GLU A 207 -0.04 0.45 -6.06
CA GLU A 207 1.25 1.13 -6.03
C GLU A 207 1.56 1.70 -7.41
N ILE A 208 2.10 2.93 -7.47
CA ILE A 208 2.45 3.57 -8.71
C ILE A 208 3.71 4.42 -8.55
N ASP A 209 4.68 4.19 -9.40
CA ASP A 209 5.91 4.96 -9.37
C ASP A 209 6.45 5.29 -10.77
N THR A 210 7.30 6.31 -10.82
CA THR A 210 7.93 6.80 -12.04
C THR A 210 9.38 7.19 -11.73
N ASN A 211 10.31 6.67 -12.52
CA ASN A 211 11.72 7.04 -12.46
C ASN A 211 11.85 8.58 -12.43
N GLU A 212 12.61 9.09 -11.49
CA GLU A 212 12.76 10.53 -11.24
C GLU A 212 13.12 11.33 -12.49
N GLN A 213 13.98 10.77 -13.34
CA GLN A 213 14.42 11.39 -14.60
C GLN A 213 13.29 11.50 -15.63
N HIS A 214 12.22 10.73 -15.44
CA HIS A 214 11.08 10.64 -16.34
C HIS A 214 9.78 11.22 -15.76
N ARG A 215 9.82 11.83 -14.57
CA ARG A 215 8.67 12.48 -13.92
C ARG A 215 8.13 13.64 -14.77
N ARG A 216 6.86 13.99 -14.57
CA ARG A 216 6.12 15.08 -15.25
C ARG A 216 5.91 14.89 -16.76
N ASN A 217 6.07 13.67 -17.28
CA ASN A 217 5.77 13.30 -18.67
C ASN A 217 4.38 12.66 -18.84
N GLY A 218 3.60 12.50 -17.76
CA GLY A 218 2.28 11.86 -17.80
C GLY A 218 2.33 10.32 -17.73
N TYR A 219 3.50 9.72 -17.50
CA TYR A 219 3.67 8.26 -17.54
C TYR A 219 2.91 7.54 -16.42
N ALA A 220 2.92 8.08 -15.20
CA ALA A 220 2.10 7.54 -14.11
C ALA A 220 0.60 7.53 -14.46
N LEU A 221 0.11 8.55 -15.19
CA LEU A 221 -1.28 8.60 -15.63
C LEU A 221 -1.60 7.46 -16.62
N ILE A 222 -0.68 7.17 -17.55
CA ILE A 222 -0.82 6.07 -18.52
C ILE A 222 -0.80 4.71 -17.81
N CYS A 223 0.13 4.48 -16.88
CA CYS A 223 0.22 3.24 -16.10
C CYS A 223 -1.02 3.07 -15.20
N GLY A 224 -1.45 4.14 -14.52
CA GLY A 224 -2.65 4.15 -13.70
C GLY A 224 -3.92 3.82 -14.49
N ALA A 225 -4.13 4.43 -15.66
CA ALA A 225 -5.25 4.07 -16.52
C ALA A 225 -5.21 2.60 -16.96
N SER A 226 -4.02 2.11 -17.27
CA SER A 226 -3.83 0.73 -17.75
C SER A 226 -4.15 -0.31 -16.67
N ILE A 227 -3.69 -0.09 -15.42
CA ILE A 227 -3.99 -1.03 -14.33
C ILE A 227 -5.46 -0.97 -13.93
N ILE A 228 -6.08 0.22 -13.91
CA ILE A 228 -7.51 0.36 -13.63
C ILE A 228 -8.32 -0.42 -14.67
N LEU A 229 -8.05 -0.27 -15.96
CA LEU A 229 -8.73 -1.02 -17.02
C LEU A 229 -8.59 -2.53 -16.82
N LYS A 230 -7.39 -3.02 -16.46
CA LYS A 230 -7.19 -4.44 -16.15
C LYS A 230 -8.00 -4.93 -14.95
N CYS A 231 -8.15 -4.10 -13.90
CA CYS A 231 -8.98 -4.41 -12.76
C CYS A 231 -10.45 -4.48 -13.15
N LEU A 232 -10.94 -3.51 -13.93
CA LEU A 232 -12.33 -3.48 -14.42
C LEU A 232 -12.65 -4.72 -15.28
N GLU A 233 -11.74 -5.11 -16.17
CA GLU A 233 -11.88 -6.34 -16.99
C GLU A 233 -11.98 -7.61 -16.14
N ARG A 234 -11.34 -7.64 -14.97
CA ARG A 234 -11.39 -8.75 -14.00
C ARG A 234 -12.54 -8.65 -13.00
N GLY A 235 -13.30 -7.55 -13.00
CA GLY A 235 -14.37 -7.30 -12.04
C GLY A 235 -13.87 -7.06 -10.61
N ILE A 236 -12.62 -6.58 -10.43
CA ILE A 236 -12.03 -6.25 -9.13
C ILE A 236 -11.83 -4.75 -8.98
N TYR A 237 -11.92 -4.25 -7.74
CA TYR A 237 -11.80 -2.82 -7.44
C TYR A 237 -10.32 -2.38 -7.37
N PRO A 238 -9.89 -1.38 -8.17
CA PRO A 238 -8.58 -0.78 -8.06
C PRO A 238 -8.59 0.30 -6.96
N SER A 239 -8.30 -0.06 -5.72
CA SER A 239 -8.29 0.87 -4.59
C SER A 239 -7.10 1.83 -4.68
N TRP A 240 -7.26 3.05 -4.14
CA TRP A 240 -6.21 4.06 -4.15
C TRP A 240 -6.20 4.85 -2.85
N ASP A 241 -5.15 4.66 -2.07
CA ASP A 241 -4.81 5.47 -0.91
C ASP A 241 -3.65 6.41 -1.26
N ALA A 242 -3.94 7.70 -1.37
CA ALA A 242 -2.98 8.66 -1.86
C ALA A 242 -2.04 9.17 -0.75
N HIS A 243 -0.75 8.93 -0.91
CA HIS A 243 0.30 9.37 0.01
C HIS A 243 0.34 10.89 0.23
N ASN A 244 0.03 11.68 -0.81
CA ASN A 244 0.12 13.14 -0.77
C ASN A 244 -0.83 13.80 -1.77
N LYS A 245 -0.84 15.16 -1.77
CA LYS A 245 -1.69 15.94 -2.70
C LYS A 245 -1.40 15.66 -4.18
N GLY A 246 -0.17 15.35 -4.55
CA GLY A 246 0.18 15.02 -5.93
C GLY A 246 -0.47 13.70 -6.36
N SER A 247 -0.45 12.70 -5.48
CA SER A 247 -1.06 11.39 -5.70
C SER A 247 -2.59 11.48 -5.82
N ILE A 248 -3.27 12.22 -4.92
CA ILE A 248 -4.74 12.36 -5.01
C ILE A 248 -5.17 13.15 -6.27
N GLU A 249 -4.39 14.13 -6.72
CA GLU A 249 -4.66 14.83 -7.97
C GLU A 249 -4.46 13.94 -9.21
N LEU A 250 -3.52 12.99 -9.14
CA LEU A 250 -3.37 11.94 -10.16
C LEU A 250 -4.58 11.00 -10.17
N ALA A 251 -5.00 10.53 -9.01
CA ALA A 251 -6.19 9.69 -8.86
C ALA A 251 -7.44 10.35 -9.43
N LYS A 252 -7.68 11.64 -9.14
CA LYS A 252 -8.82 12.40 -9.69
C LYS A 252 -8.82 12.46 -11.22
N LYS A 253 -7.66 12.58 -11.85
CA LYS A 253 -7.56 12.56 -13.32
C LYS A 253 -7.98 11.21 -13.90
N LEU A 254 -7.76 10.12 -13.14
CA LEU A 254 -8.14 8.76 -13.50
C LEU A 254 -9.62 8.44 -13.20
N GLY A 255 -10.33 9.34 -12.51
CA GLY A 255 -11.76 9.21 -12.22
C GLY A 255 -12.10 8.98 -10.76
N TYR A 256 -11.13 8.82 -9.88
CA TYR A 256 -11.41 8.68 -8.45
C TYR A 256 -12.03 9.94 -7.85
N ARG A 257 -12.93 9.73 -6.91
CA ARG A 257 -13.49 10.79 -6.07
C ARG A 257 -12.81 10.75 -4.70
N GLU A 258 -12.22 11.87 -4.31
CA GLU A 258 -11.64 12.03 -2.99
C GLU A 258 -12.72 11.94 -1.91
N LYS A 259 -12.48 11.12 -0.88
CA LYS A 259 -13.35 10.96 0.29
C LYS A 259 -12.97 11.93 1.40
N GLY A 260 -11.67 12.11 1.62
CA GLY A 260 -11.15 13.02 2.62
C GLY A 260 -9.71 12.72 2.99
N GLU A 261 -9.15 13.59 3.84
CA GLU A 261 -7.83 13.39 4.43
C GLU A 261 -7.92 12.70 5.79
N TYR A 262 -6.88 11.97 6.12
CA TYR A 262 -6.70 11.37 7.44
C TYR A 262 -5.25 11.47 7.90
N THR A 263 -5.03 11.35 9.21
CA THR A 263 -3.70 11.43 9.82
C THR A 263 -3.00 10.08 9.76
N ALA A 264 -1.73 10.08 9.34
CA ALA A 264 -0.80 8.97 9.46
C ALA A 264 0.55 9.49 9.95
N PHE A 265 1.46 8.59 10.27
CA PHE A 265 2.80 8.93 10.74
C PHE A 265 3.84 8.13 9.96
N GLU A 266 4.91 8.80 9.53
CA GLU A 266 6.12 8.16 9.04
C GLU A 266 7.10 8.04 10.19
N LEU A 267 7.41 6.81 10.59
CA LEU A 267 8.38 6.50 11.63
C LEU A 267 9.67 6.02 10.98
N TYR A 268 10.71 6.83 11.05
CA TYR A 268 12.04 6.49 10.55
C TYR A 268 12.88 5.85 11.65
N ARG A 269 13.54 4.72 11.32
CA ARG A 269 14.40 3.97 12.24
C ARG A 269 15.87 4.30 11.97
N LYS A 270 16.72 4.13 13.03
CA LYS A 270 18.19 4.31 12.95
C LYS A 270 18.87 3.07 12.42
#